data_8163c485213c1624b25d139d3ae9e366
#
_entry.id   8163c485213c1624b25d139d3ae9e366
#
_cell.length_a   1.000
_cell.length_b   1.000
_cell.length_c   1.000
_cell.angle_alpha   90.00
_cell.angle_beta   90.00
_cell.angle_gamma   90.00
#
_symmetry.space_group_name_H-M   'P 1'
#
loop_
_entity.id
_entity.type
_entity.pdbx_description
1 polymer ?
#
loop_
_entity_poly.entity_id
_entity_poly.type
_entity_poly.pdbx_seq_one_letter_code
_entity_poly.pdbx_strand_id
1 'polypeptide(L)'
;ILGGGAVIFSPSEVLPIAASTGFRAEMIEKVLHLLNLLDRLNRHPTLKGKWVLKGGTALNLFVFDLPRLSVDIDINYVGALEREAMLADRPKVEQAVQAVFSREGLTIKRVPTEHAGGKWRLSYQSYTGQSNNIEVDLNFMFRQPLWDIQGADSHALGNFQARNIALPDVHELAAGKLAPGRHAKHGEFVAAAEIGLHEGAEHPALAAGCHGA
;
A
#
# COMPACT_ATOMS: atom_id res chain seq x y z
N ILE A 1 -27.21 8.83 -13.44
CA ILE A 1 -26.99 7.89 -12.32
C ILE A 1 -26.34 6.67 -12.95
N LEU A 2 -24.99 6.64 -12.99
CA LEU A 2 -24.24 5.45 -13.38
C LEU A 2 -24.13 4.58 -12.12
N GLY A 3 -24.88 3.50 -12.06
CA GLY A 3 -24.82 2.53 -10.99
C GLY A 3 -23.42 1.91 -10.96
N GLY A 4 -22.65 2.21 -9.94
CA GLY A 4 -21.44 1.49 -9.63
C GLY A 4 -21.84 0.11 -9.14
N GLY A 5 -21.70 -0.91 -10.01
CA GLY A 5 -21.83 -2.30 -9.58
C GLY A 5 -20.64 -2.66 -8.69
N ALA A 6 -20.89 -3.47 -7.65
CA ALA A 6 -19.82 -4.01 -6.83
C ALA A 6 -18.78 -4.72 -7.71
N VAL A 7 -17.51 -4.40 -7.53
CA VAL A 7 -16.43 -5.14 -8.18
C VAL A 7 -16.37 -6.52 -7.55
N ILE A 8 -16.60 -7.56 -8.34
CA ILE A 8 -16.48 -8.95 -7.95
C ILE A 8 -15.49 -9.59 -8.92
N PHE A 9 -14.40 -10.10 -8.41
CA PHE A 9 -13.45 -10.87 -9.21
C PHE A 9 -13.99 -12.27 -9.46
N SER A 10 -13.84 -12.77 -10.68
CA SER A 10 -14.27 -14.12 -11.03
C SER A 10 -13.22 -15.17 -10.61
N PRO A 11 -13.62 -16.44 -10.42
CA PRO A 11 -12.67 -17.51 -10.20
C PRO A 11 -11.59 -17.61 -11.30
N SER A 12 -11.95 -17.29 -12.56
CA SER A 12 -11.03 -17.30 -13.70
C SER A 12 -9.96 -16.21 -13.66
N GLU A 13 -10.18 -15.14 -12.89
CA GLU A 13 -9.18 -14.10 -12.64
C GLU A 13 -8.28 -14.45 -11.45
N VAL A 14 -8.84 -15.01 -10.38
CA VAL A 14 -8.14 -15.25 -9.11
C VAL A 14 -7.31 -16.52 -9.13
N LEU A 15 -7.90 -17.66 -9.58
CA LEU A 15 -7.28 -18.97 -9.45
C LEU A 15 -5.98 -19.16 -10.24
N PRO A 16 -5.84 -18.66 -11.49
CA PRO A 16 -4.59 -18.76 -12.21
C PRO A 16 -3.44 -17.99 -11.52
N ILE A 17 -3.74 -16.82 -10.93
CA ILE A 17 -2.76 -16.03 -10.19
C ILE A 17 -2.34 -16.77 -8.92
N ALA A 18 -3.30 -17.34 -8.18
CA ALA A 18 -3.02 -18.12 -6.99
C ALA A 18 -2.13 -19.34 -7.31
N ALA A 19 -2.44 -20.04 -8.41
CA ALA A 19 -1.64 -21.20 -8.85
C ALA A 19 -0.22 -20.83 -9.26
N SER A 20 -0.03 -19.71 -9.96
CA SER A 20 1.29 -19.28 -10.44
C SER A 20 2.17 -18.67 -9.33
N THR A 21 1.56 -18.06 -8.31
CA THR A 21 2.28 -17.37 -7.23
C THR A 21 2.43 -18.24 -5.97
N GLY A 22 1.64 -19.30 -5.82
CA GLY A 22 1.60 -20.13 -4.63
C GLY A 22 0.85 -19.51 -3.44
N PHE A 23 0.28 -18.32 -3.59
CA PHE A 23 -0.52 -17.69 -2.55
C PHE A 23 -1.95 -18.25 -2.53
N ARG A 24 -2.58 -18.20 -1.36
CA ARG A 24 -4.00 -18.57 -1.20
C ARG A 24 -4.90 -17.66 -2.04
N ALA A 25 -5.90 -18.25 -2.68
CA ALA A 25 -6.80 -17.54 -3.57
C ALA A 25 -7.54 -16.36 -2.89
N GLU A 26 -7.95 -16.52 -1.61
CA GLU A 26 -8.58 -15.44 -0.85
C GLU A 26 -7.62 -14.26 -0.60
N MET A 27 -6.31 -14.55 -0.48
CA MET A 27 -5.29 -13.52 -0.33
C MET A 27 -5.09 -12.76 -1.64
N ILE A 28 -5.02 -13.48 -2.76
CA ILE A 28 -4.95 -12.89 -4.10
C ILE A 28 -6.15 -11.99 -4.35
N GLU A 29 -7.38 -12.48 -4.15
CA GLU A 29 -8.59 -11.69 -4.33
C GLU A 29 -8.54 -10.39 -3.52
N LYS A 30 -8.14 -10.48 -2.25
CA LYS A 30 -8.01 -9.31 -1.38
C LYS A 30 -7.00 -8.30 -1.92
N VAL A 31 -5.85 -8.75 -2.44
CA VAL A 31 -4.85 -7.87 -3.06
C VAL A 31 -5.36 -7.26 -4.36
N LEU A 32 -6.12 -7.99 -5.16
CA LEU A 32 -6.75 -7.42 -6.37
C LEU A 32 -7.72 -6.28 -6.03
N HIS A 33 -8.56 -6.45 -5.01
CA HIS A 33 -9.41 -5.36 -4.50
C HIS A 33 -8.58 -4.18 -4.00
N LEU A 34 -7.48 -4.44 -3.30
CA LEU A 34 -6.58 -3.42 -2.80
C LEU A 34 -5.92 -2.63 -3.93
N LEU A 35 -5.38 -3.30 -4.95
CA LEU A 35 -4.78 -2.64 -6.11
C LEU A 35 -5.80 -1.79 -6.88
N ASN A 36 -7.02 -2.30 -7.06
CA ASN A 36 -8.11 -1.55 -7.66
C ASN A 36 -8.45 -0.29 -6.85
N LEU A 37 -8.56 -0.41 -5.52
CA LEU A 37 -8.82 0.73 -4.64
C LEU A 37 -7.73 1.80 -4.71
N LEU A 38 -6.46 1.40 -4.70
CA LEU A 38 -5.33 2.33 -4.82
C LEU A 38 -5.39 3.11 -6.15
N ASP A 39 -5.66 2.42 -7.26
CA ASP A 39 -5.81 3.04 -8.57
C ASP A 39 -6.98 4.03 -8.59
N ARG A 40 -8.13 3.68 -8.00
CA ARG A 40 -9.30 4.57 -7.90
C ARG A 40 -9.06 5.78 -7.01
N LEU A 41 -8.41 5.60 -5.86
CA LEU A 41 -8.01 6.71 -4.99
C LEU A 41 -7.06 7.67 -5.71
N ASN A 42 -6.08 7.12 -6.45
CA ASN A 42 -5.09 7.91 -7.18
C ASN A 42 -5.70 8.74 -8.32
N ARG A 43 -6.75 8.23 -8.96
CA ARG A 43 -7.46 8.93 -10.05
C ARG A 43 -8.50 9.92 -9.57
N HIS A 44 -8.84 9.94 -8.29
CA HIS A 44 -9.89 10.84 -7.79
C HIS A 44 -9.39 12.30 -7.72
N PRO A 45 -10.07 13.27 -8.39
CA PRO A 45 -9.57 14.66 -8.52
C PRO A 45 -9.23 15.33 -7.18
N THR A 46 -10.07 15.14 -6.16
CA THR A 46 -9.87 15.73 -4.83
C THR A 46 -8.69 15.09 -4.08
N LEU A 47 -8.34 13.84 -4.38
CA LEU A 47 -7.31 13.08 -3.68
C LEU A 47 -5.94 13.15 -4.36
N LYS A 48 -5.90 13.51 -5.64
CA LYS A 48 -4.67 13.56 -6.43
C LYS A 48 -3.62 14.45 -5.78
N GLY A 49 -2.44 13.89 -5.50
CA GLY A 49 -1.31 14.59 -4.88
C GLY A 49 -1.49 14.91 -3.39
N LYS A 50 -2.54 14.38 -2.73
CA LYS A 50 -2.81 14.67 -1.31
C LYS A 50 -2.52 13.51 -0.37
N TRP A 51 -2.05 12.40 -0.87
CA TRP A 51 -1.75 11.23 -0.05
C TRP A 51 -0.57 10.44 -0.59
N VAL A 52 0.07 9.70 0.30
CA VAL A 52 1.14 8.74 -0.01
C VAL A 52 0.82 7.41 0.65
N LEU A 53 1.09 6.31 -0.05
CA LEU A 53 0.96 4.96 0.49
C LEU A 53 2.16 4.64 1.35
N LYS A 54 1.93 4.06 2.53
CA LYS A 54 2.97 3.62 3.45
C LYS A 54 2.72 2.19 3.94
N GLY A 55 3.48 1.77 4.93
CA GLY A 55 3.26 0.51 5.63
C GLY A 55 3.71 -0.72 4.85
N GLY A 56 3.19 -1.87 5.23
CA GLY A 56 3.52 -3.17 4.64
C GLY A 56 3.17 -3.26 3.17
N THR A 57 2.06 -2.69 2.77
CA THR A 57 1.58 -2.70 1.39
C THR A 57 2.52 -1.93 0.45
N ALA A 58 3.02 -0.75 0.86
CA ALA A 58 4.02 -0.03 0.07
C ALA A 58 5.28 -0.88 -0.14
N LEU A 59 5.80 -1.49 0.92
CA LEU A 59 7.00 -2.30 0.85
C LEU A 59 6.81 -3.58 0.03
N ASN A 60 5.73 -4.33 0.27
CA ASN A 60 5.57 -5.66 -0.31
C ASN A 60 5.03 -5.66 -1.74
N LEU A 61 4.24 -4.65 -2.12
CA LEU A 61 3.63 -4.61 -3.44
C LEU A 61 4.32 -3.65 -4.41
N PHE A 62 5.22 -2.76 -3.93
CA PHE A 62 5.84 -1.73 -4.77
C PHE A 62 7.36 -1.71 -4.72
N VAL A 63 7.97 -2.07 -3.59
CA VAL A 63 9.42 -1.89 -3.38
C VAL A 63 10.17 -3.22 -3.43
N PHE A 64 9.73 -4.20 -2.66
CA PHE A 64 10.45 -5.47 -2.51
C PHE A 64 9.65 -6.64 -3.07
N ASP A 65 10.32 -7.54 -3.75
CA ASP A 65 9.75 -8.83 -4.17
C ASP A 65 9.81 -9.83 -2.99
N LEU A 66 8.97 -9.58 -1.99
CA LEU A 66 8.91 -10.42 -0.79
C LEU A 66 7.89 -11.54 -0.97
N PRO A 67 8.14 -12.76 -0.45
CA PRO A 67 7.22 -13.88 -0.51
C PRO A 67 6.05 -13.72 0.49
N ARG A 68 5.55 -12.50 0.62
CA ARG A 68 4.47 -12.10 1.52
C ARG A 68 3.62 -11.03 0.89
N LEU A 69 2.30 -11.18 0.96
CA LEU A 69 1.35 -10.15 0.57
C LEU A 69 0.86 -9.38 1.79
N SER A 70 0.86 -8.05 1.72
CA SER A 70 0.18 -7.17 2.66
C SER A 70 -1.22 -6.85 2.13
N VAL A 71 -2.17 -6.70 3.01
CA VAL A 71 -3.60 -6.61 2.66
C VAL A 71 -4.34 -5.44 3.30
N ASP A 72 -3.63 -4.54 3.94
CA ASP A 72 -4.15 -3.31 4.54
C ASP A 72 -3.67 -2.10 3.75
N ILE A 73 -4.48 -1.04 3.68
CA ILE A 73 -4.10 0.22 3.04
C ILE A 73 -3.80 1.24 4.12
N ASP A 74 -2.51 1.57 4.27
CA ASP A 74 -2.05 2.63 5.17
C ASP A 74 -1.63 3.84 4.36
N ILE A 75 -2.27 4.99 4.57
CA ILE A 75 -1.99 6.23 3.85
C ILE A 75 -1.73 7.40 4.80
N ASN A 76 -0.76 8.25 4.44
CA ASN A 76 -0.56 9.55 5.05
C ASN A 76 -1.13 10.63 4.13
N TYR A 77 -1.86 11.58 4.72
CA TYR A 77 -2.24 12.82 4.04
C TYR A 77 -1.05 13.76 3.96
N VAL A 78 -0.79 14.29 2.76
CA VAL A 78 0.32 15.22 2.48
C VAL A 78 -0.14 16.50 1.76
N GLY A 79 -1.45 16.76 1.67
CA GLY A 79 -2.01 17.86 0.90
C GLY A 79 -1.78 19.26 1.49
N ALA A 80 -1.58 19.36 2.81
CA ALA A 80 -1.27 20.63 3.48
C ALA A 80 -0.44 20.38 4.74
N LEU A 81 0.63 21.14 4.92
CA LEU A 81 1.52 21.06 6.08
C LEU A 81 0.90 21.71 7.31
N GLU A 82 0.34 22.91 7.13
CA GLU A 82 -0.26 23.69 8.18
C GLU A 82 -1.50 22.99 8.76
N ARG A 83 -1.59 22.99 10.10
CA ARG A 83 -2.66 22.29 10.81
C ARG A 83 -4.05 22.81 10.44
N GLU A 84 -4.21 24.13 10.33
CA GLU A 84 -5.51 24.75 10.01
C GLU A 84 -5.96 24.40 8.59
N ALA A 85 -5.05 24.49 7.61
CA ALA A 85 -5.32 24.13 6.24
C ALA A 85 -5.68 22.64 6.11
N MET A 86 -4.97 21.76 6.82
CA MET A 86 -5.28 20.34 6.88
C MET A 86 -6.66 20.10 7.48
N LEU A 87 -7.00 20.76 8.60
CA LEU A 87 -8.32 20.61 9.23
C LEU A 87 -9.47 21.07 8.31
N ALA A 88 -9.26 22.12 7.52
CA ALA A 88 -10.23 22.60 6.54
C ALA A 88 -10.38 21.64 5.34
N ASP A 89 -9.30 20.96 4.93
CA ASP A 89 -9.30 20.01 3.80
C ASP A 89 -9.80 18.61 4.20
N ARG A 90 -9.58 18.20 5.44
CA ARG A 90 -9.86 16.85 5.96
C ARG A 90 -11.28 16.33 5.67
N PRO A 91 -12.39 17.10 5.90
CA PRO A 91 -13.73 16.62 5.59
C PRO A 91 -13.92 16.28 4.11
N LYS A 92 -13.32 17.08 3.21
CA LYS A 92 -13.38 16.86 1.75
C LYS A 92 -12.61 15.61 1.34
N VAL A 93 -11.44 15.40 1.94
CA VAL A 93 -10.62 14.21 1.70
C VAL A 93 -11.33 12.95 2.20
N GLU A 94 -11.84 12.96 3.44
CA GLU A 94 -12.59 11.82 4.00
C GLU A 94 -13.85 11.51 3.16
N GLN A 95 -14.58 12.52 2.71
CA GLN A 95 -15.74 12.35 1.84
C GLN A 95 -15.35 11.75 0.47
N ALA A 96 -14.25 12.23 -0.12
CA ALA A 96 -13.76 11.72 -1.40
C ALA A 96 -13.33 10.25 -1.29
N VAL A 97 -12.63 9.88 -0.22
CA VAL A 97 -12.24 8.50 0.07
C VAL A 97 -13.47 7.60 0.20
N GLN A 98 -14.48 8.01 0.97
CA GLN A 98 -15.72 7.24 1.12
C GLN A 98 -16.51 7.14 -0.19
N ALA A 99 -16.49 8.19 -1.03
CA ALA A 99 -17.12 8.16 -2.34
C ALA A 99 -16.47 7.12 -3.27
N VAL A 100 -15.14 6.97 -3.23
CA VAL A 100 -14.43 5.91 -3.95
C VAL A 100 -14.89 4.53 -3.44
N PHE A 101 -14.91 4.30 -2.14
CA PHE A 101 -15.34 3.00 -1.57
C PHE A 101 -16.76 2.64 -1.96
N SER A 102 -17.69 3.61 -1.91
CA SER A 102 -19.09 3.39 -2.29
C SER A 102 -19.24 3.07 -3.77
N ARG A 103 -18.43 3.69 -4.66
CA ARG A 103 -18.46 3.40 -6.10
C ARG A 103 -17.99 2.00 -6.44
N GLU A 104 -17.06 1.46 -5.65
CA GLU A 104 -16.58 0.08 -5.81
C GLU A 104 -17.54 -0.94 -5.18
N GLY A 105 -18.70 -0.50 -4.67
CA GLY A 105 -19.73 -1.37 -4.10
C GLY A 105 -19.35 -1.97 -2.74
N LEU A 106 -18.40 -1.36 -2.04
CA LEU A 106 -17.95 -1.84 -0.73
C LEU A 106 -18.88 -1.37 0.38
N THR A 107 -19.16 -2.25 1.33
CA THR A 107 -19.86 -1.87 2.56
C THR A 107 -18.89 -1.22 3.53
N ILE A 108 -19.14 0.04 3.85
CA ILE A 108 -18.22 0.88 4.63
C ILE A 108 -18.62 0.86 6.10
N LYS A 109 -17.70 0.44 6.97
CA LYS A 109 -17.81 0.61 8.42
C LYS A 109 -16.66 1.49 8.91
N ARG A 110 -16.98 2.69 9.41
CA ARG A 110 -15.98 3.53 10.08
C ARG A 110 -15.65 2.91 11.43
N VAL A 111 -14.37 2.73 11.70
CA VAL A 111 -13.89 2.25 13.00
C VAL A 111 -13.55 3.49 13.83
N PRO A 112 -14.11 3.64 15.05
CA PRO A 112 -13.71 4.70 15.94
C PRO A 112 -12.21 4.62 16.22
N THR A 113 -11.51 5.75 16.09
CA THR A 113 -10.08 5.86 16.42
C THR A 113 -9.91 6.94 17.48
N GLU A 114 -9.09 6.69 18.48
CA GLU A 114 -8.73 7.67 19.51
C GLU A 114 -7.80 8.76 18.96
N HIS A 115 -7.29 8.57 17.75
CA HIS A 115 -6.29 9.43 17.11
C HIS A 115 -6.86 10.19 15.92
N ALA A 116 -6.14 11.23 15.48
CA ALA A 116 -6.52 12.18 14.44
C ALA A 116 -6.61 11.59 13.02
N GLY A 117 -6.92 10.32 12.87
CA GLY A 117 -7.03 9.60 11.60
C GLY A 117 -8.46 9.19 11.24
N GLY A 118 -8.63 8.67 10.02
CA GLY A 118 -9.81 7.95 9.58
C GLY A 118 -9.47 6.49 9.37
N LYS A 119 -10.19 5.58 10.05
CA LYS A 119 -10.04 4.15 9.84
C LYS A 119 -11.36 3.57 9.37
N TRP A 120 -11.30 2.76 8.30
CA TRP A 120 -12.46 2.09 7.73
C TRP A 120 -12.19 0.61 7.57
N ARG A 121 -13.21 -0.18 7.83
CA ARG A 121 -13.29 -1.58 7.41
C ARG A 121 -14.26 -1.66 6.26
N LEU A 122 -13.78 -2.12 5.14
CA LEU A 122 -14.50 -2.24 3.88
C LEU A 122 -14.83 -3.70 3.65
N SER A 123 -16.11 -4.05 3.65
CA SER A 123 -16.53 -5.43 3.39
C SER A 123 -16.94 -5.60 1.93
N TYR A 124 -16.58 -6.72 1.33
CA TYR A 124 -16.94 -7.14 -0.01
C TYR A 124 -17.37 -8.60 -0.03
N GLN A 125 -18.08 -9.00 -1.08
CA GLN A 125 -18.45 -10.37 -1.31
C GLN A 125 -17.38 -11.04 -2.17
N SER A 126 -16.74 -12.09 -1.64
CA SER A 126 -15.74 -12.89 -2.34
C SER A 126 -16.38 -13.66 -3.50
N TYR A 127 -15.55 -14.07 -4.46
CA TYR A 127 -15.96 -14.98 -5.54
C TYR A 127 -16.55 -16.31 -5.04
N THR A 128 -16.25 -16.70 -3.80
CA THR A 128 -16.84 -17.87 -3.12
C THR A 128 -18.19 -17.59 -2.49
N GLY A 129 -18.68 -16.33 -2.54
CA GLY A 129 -19.91 -15.90 -1.85
C GLY A 129 -19.72 -15.58 -0.37
N GLN A 130 -18.51 -15.71 0.18
CA GLN A 130 -18.24 -15.35 1.57
C GLN A 130 -17.96 -13.85 1.71
N SER A 131 -18.31 -13.28 2.88
CA SER A 131 -17.95 -11.90 3.20
C SER A 131 -16.49 -11.82 3.64
N ASN A 132 -15.74 -10.91 3.02
CA ASN A 132 -14.36 -10.62 3.37
C ASN A 132 -14.18 -9.10 3.57
N ASN A 133 -13.02 -8.65 4.08
CA ASN A 133 -12.81 -7.24 4.36
C ASN A 133 -11.39 -6.77 4.07
N ILE A 134 -11.25 -5.45 3.83
CA ILE A 134 -10.00 -4.71 3.71
C ILE A 134 -10.03 -3.61 4.76
N GLU A 135 -8.92 -3.37 5.44
CA GLU A 135 -8.76 -2.21 6.32
C GLU A 135 -8.06 -1.07 5.60
N VAL A 136 -8.54 0.15 5.81
CA VAL A 136 -7.92 1.38 5.31
C VAL A 136 -7.70 2.32 6.48
N ASP A 137 -6.46 2.77 6.65
CA ASP A 137 -6.06 3.76 7.66
C ASP A 137 -5.54 5.02 6.97
N LEU A 138 -6.17 6.16 7.22
CA LEU A 138 -5.77 7.47 6.72
C LEU A 138 -5.29 8.33 7.88
N ASN A 139 -4.00 8.63 7.90
CA ASN A 139 -3.35 9.39 8.94
C ASN A 139 -3.13 10.84 8.50
N PHE A 140 -3.48 11.80 9.37
CA PHE A 140 -3.29 13.24 9.17
C PHE A 140 -2.16 13.84 10.03
N MET A 141 -1.44 13.03 10.81
CA MET A 141 -0.37 13.51 11.68
C MET A 141 0.95 13.71 10.93
N PHE A 142 1.33 12.73 10.12
CA PHE A 142 2.58 12.75 9.34
C PHE A 142 2.30 13.29 7.95
N ARG A 143 2.36 14.62 7.80
CA ARG A 143 2.01 15.35 6.59
C ARG A 143 3.20 15.76 5.73
N GLN A 144 4.39 15.74 6.30
CA GLN A 144 5.61 16.13 5.61
C GLN A 144 6.54 14.92 5.48
N PRO A 145 6.70 14.37 4.27
CA PRO A 145 7.75 13.40 3.99
C PRO A 145 9.13 13.99 4.23
N LEU A 146 10.09 13.15 4.65
CA LEU A 146 11.47 13.56 4.89
C LEU A 146 12.25 13.74 3.57
N TRP A 147 11.88 13.00 2.55
CA TRP A 147 12.46 13.03 1.20
C TRP A 147 11.38 13.20 0.14
N ASP A 148 11.81 13.35 -1.10
CA ASP A 148 10.89 13.52 -2.24
C ASP A 148 9.96 12.30 -2.42
N ILE A 149 8.69 12.60 -2.63
CA ILE A 149 7.67 11.60 -2.95
C ILE A 149 7.94 11.07 -4.36
N GLN A 150 7.92 9.75 -4.52
CA GLN A 150 8.11 9.08 -5.79
C GLN A 150 6.84 8.38 -6.24
N GLY A 151 6.55 8.42 -7.54
CA GLY A 151 5.50 7.61 -8.15
C GLY A 151 6.05 6.23 -8.51
N ALA A 152 5.38 5.16 -8.07
CA ALA A 152 5.76 3.80 -8.39
C ALA A 152 4.57 2.98 -8.89
N ASP A 153 4.86 2.00 -9.75
CA ASP A 153 3.89 0.99 -10.16
C ASP A 153 4.02 -0.22 -9.23
N SER A 154 2.90 -0.84 -8.88
CA SER A 154 2.94 -2.08 -8.10
C SER A 154 3.52 -3.23 -8.92
N HIS A 155 3.98 -4.29 -8.24
CA HIS A 155 4.20 -5.57 -8.92
C HIS A 155 2.90 -6.01 -9.60
N ALA A 156 3.03 -6.59 -10.79
CA ALA A 156 1.89 -7.08 -11.54
C ALA A 156 1.40 -8.41 -10.97
N LEU A 157 0.10 -8.52 -10.73
CA LEU A 157 -0.57 -9.77 -10.38
C LEU A 157 -1.52 -10.15 -11.53
N GLY A 158 -1.06 -11.01 -12.41
CA GLY A 158 -1.73 -11.26 -13.68
C GLY A 158 -1.82 -9.96 -14.50
N ASN A 159 -3.03 -9.55 -14.84
CA ASN A 159 -3.28 -8.31 -15.57
C ASN A 159 -3.55 -7.09 -14.65
N PHE A 160 -3.44 -7.28 -13.33
CA PHE A 160 -3.76 -6.25 -12.36
C PHE A 160 -2.50 -5.55 -11.86
N GLN A 161 -2.53 -4.24 -11.87
CA GLN A 161 -1.43 -3.39 -11.42
C GLN A 161 -1.98 -2.01 -11.02
N ALA A 162 -1.60 -1.51 -9.86
CA ALA A 162 -1.82 -0.11 -9.50
C ALA A 162 -0.66 0.73 -10.04
N ARG A 163 -0.96 1.85 -10.71
CA ARG A 163 0.06 2.63 -11.42
C ARG A 163 0.26 4.00 -10.82
N ASN A 164 1.53 4.44 -10.83
CA ASN A 164 1.95 5.77 -10.40
C ASN A 164 1.40 6.13 -9.01
N ILE A 165 1.46 5.20 -8.08
CA ILE A 165 1.07 5.43 -6.69
C ILE A 165 2.18 6.19 -5.98
N ALA A 166 1.83 7.28 -5.31
CA ALA A 166 2.76 8.11 -4.56
C ALA A 166 3.25 7.36 -3.31
N LEU A 167 4.57 7.21 -3.18
CA LEU A 167 5.26 6.57 -2.06
C LEU A 167 6.24 7.54 -1.42
N PRO A 168 6.44 7.52 -0.10
CA PRO A 168 7.61 8.08 0.54
C PRO A 168 8.88 7.35 0.06
N ASP A 169 10.03 7.97 0.28
CA ASP A 169 11.32 7.32 0.03
C ASP A 169 11.44 5.98 0.78
N VAL A 170 12.18 5.03 0.21
CA VAL A 170 12.35 3.68 0.77
C VAL A 170 12.94 3.69 2.18
N HIS A 171 13.86 4.63 2.49
CA HIS A 171 14.44 4.74 3.82
C HIS A 171 13.42 5.22 4.84
N GLU A 172 12.51 6.12 4.45
CA GLU A 172 11.41 6.57 5.31
C GLU A 172 10.41 5.43 5.56
N LEU A 173 10.08 4.65 4.52
CA LEU A 173 9.25 3.45 4.66
C LEU A 173 9.86 2.42 5.60
N ALA A 174 11.18 2.17 5.46
CA ALA A 174 11.92 1.25 6.32
C ALA A 174 12.00 1.75 7.77
N ALA A 175 12.34 3.03 7.97
CA ALA A 175 12.37 3.64 9.29
C ALA A 175 11.02 3.57 10.00
N GLY A 176 9.92 3.79 9.27
CA GLY A 176 8.57 3.66 9.80
C GLY A 176 8.21 2.25 10.27
N LYS A 177 8.88 1.22 9.76
CA LYS A 177 8.75 -0.17 10.23
C LYS A 177 9.63 -0.49 11.44
N LEU A 178 10.81 0.12 11.54
CA LEU A 178 11.78 -0.09 12.62
C LEU A 178 11.45 0.75 13.86
N ALA A 179 10.81 1.90 13.69
CA ALA A 179 10.40 2.73 14.80
C ALA A 179 9.36 2.00 15.65
N PRO A 180 9.55 1.85 16.98
CA PRO A 180 8.59 1.19 17.86
C PRO A 180 7.35 2.07 18.03
N GLY A 181 6.50 2.08 17.02
CA GLY A 181 5.15 2.63 17.11
C GLY A 181 4.25 1.68 17.89
N ARG A 182 3.37 2.19 18.73
CA ARG A 182 2.49 1.45 19.65
C ARG A 182 1.53 0.43 18.99
N HIS A 183 1.75 0.09 17.70
CA HIS A 183 0.92 -0.84 16.92
C HIS A 183 1.70 -1.86 16.09
N ALA A 184 2.98 -2.12 16.40
CA ALA A 184 3.68 -3.27 15.79
C ALA A 184 3.04 -4.56 16.33
N LYS A 185 2.18 -5.18 15.54
CA LYS A 185 1.73 -6.54 15.80
C LYS A 185 2.98 -7.45 15.78
N HIS A 186 3.12 -8.28 16.80
CA HIS A 186 4.30 -9.08 17.17
C HIS A 186 4.91 -9.99 16.07
N GLY A 187 4.45 -9.95 14.83
CA GLY A 187 4.93 -10.78 13.70
C GLY A 187 5.70 -10.04 12.61
N GLU A 188 5.79 -8.70 12.66
CA GLU A 188 6.37 -7.92 11.55
C GLU A 188 7.88 -7.60 11.72
N PHE A 189 8.46 -7.90 12.88
CA PHE A 189 9.83 -7.52 13.22
C PHE A 189 10.93 -8.39 12.57
N VAL A 190 10.61 -9.61 12.14
CA VAL A 190 11.63 -10.58 11.68
C VAL A 190 12.09 -10.30 10.25
N ALA A 191 11.22 -9.75 9.38
CA ALA A 191 11.56 -9.55 7.97
C ALA A 191 12.49 -8.34 7.69
N ALA A 192 12.54 -7.35 8.59
CA ALA A 192 13.35 -6.13 8.39
C ALA A 192 14.83 -6.33 8.75
N ALA A 193 15.15 -7.32 9.58
CA ALA A 193 16.52 -7.60 10.00
C ALA A 193 17.34 -8.38 8.96
N GLU A 194 16.68 -9.07 8.03
CA GLU A 194 17.35 -9.87 6.99
C GLU A 194 17.75 -9.04 5.75
N ILE A 195 17.26 -7.80 5.61
CA ILE A 195 17.51 -6.97 4.43
C ILE A 195 18.87 -6.22 4.52
N GLY A 196 19.50 -6.16 5.68
CA GLY A 196 20.68 -5.33 5.95
C GLY A 196 22.06 -5.95 5.70
N LEU A 197 22.19 -7.19 5.22
CA LEU A 197 23.49 -7.90 5.27
C LEU A 197 23.99 -8.46 3.93
N HIS A 198 23.57 -7.96 2.78
CA HIS A 198 24.12 -8.40 1.49
C HIS A 198 24.61 -7.28 0.57
N GLU A 199 25.35 -6.30 1.10
CA GLU A 199 26.22 -5.44 0.28
C GLU A 199 27.63 -5.43 0.90
N GLY A 200 28.39 -6.43 0.57
CA GLY A 200 29.80 -6.54 0.84
C GLY A 200 30.42 -7.60 -0.06
N ALA A 201 30.47 -7.33 -1.37
CA ALA A 201 31.15 -8.22 -2.29
C ALA A 201 32.14 -7.46 -3.17
N GLU A 202 33.36 -7.60 -2.81
CA GLU A 202 34.54 -7.92 -3.60
C GLU A 202 34.68 -7.24 -4.99
N HIS A 203 35.50 -6.20 -5.00
CA HIS A 203 36.25 -5.78 -6.19
C HIS A 203 37.40 -6.77 -6.41
N PRO A 204 37.56 -7.41 -7.58
CA PRO A 204 38.78 -8.14 -7.90
C PRO A 204 39.90 -7.14 -8.24
N ALA A 205 40.96 -7.20 -7.46
CA ALA A 205 42.21 -6.47 -7.71
C ALA A 205 42.85 -6.96 -9.03
N LEU A 206 43.10 -6.03 -9.95
CA LEU A 206 43.96 -6.21 -11.11
C LEU A 206 45.43 -6.38 -10.64
N ALA A 207 45.93 -7.60 -10.71
CA ALA A 207 47.34 -7.89 -10.58
C ALA A 207 48.06 -7.51 -11.88
N ALA A 208 48.77 -6.39 -11.86
CA ALA A 208 49.77 -6.06 -12.88
C ALA A 208 51.05 -6.86 -12.60
N GLY A 209 51.29 -7.87 -13.45
CA GLY A 209 52.60 -8.56 -13.49
C GLY A 209 53.61 -7.73 -14.23
N CYS A 210 54.63 -7.24 -13.50
CA CYS A 210 55.90 -6.82 -14.09
C CYS A 210 56.81 -8.03 -14.23
N HIS A 211 57.15 -8.37 -15.47
CA HIS A 211 58.33 -9.16 -15.82
C HIS A 211 59.32 -8.22 -16.51
N GLY A 212 60.41 -7.89 -15.80
CA GLY A 212 61.62 -7.37 -16.39
C GLY A 212 62.64 -8.49 -16.52
N ALA A 213 63.27 -8.52 -17.62
CA ALA A 213 64.64 -9.00 -17.83
C ALA A 213 65.29 -8.03 -18.77
#